data_ca60b46872d4033b83255183e0f3c494
#
_entry.id   ca60b46872d4033b83255183e0f3c494
#
_cell.length_a   1.000
_cell.length_b   1.000
_cell.length_c   1.000
_cell.angle_alpha   90.00
_cell.angle_beta   90.00
_cell.angle_gamma   90.00
#
_symmetry.space_group_name_H-M   'P 1'
#
loop_
_entity.id
_entity.type
_entity.pdbx_description
1 polymer ?
#
loop_
_entity_poly.entity_id
_entity_poly.type
_entity_poly.pdbx_seq_one_letter_code
_entity_poly.pdbx_strand_id
1 'polypeptide(L)'
;MRNRWVILAVLFVVRLTMAFQFQSVAAVAPLLGTQFGVSLADIGLLIGLYFTPGVALALPGGAVGQRFGDRTTVLGALILMLIGSLAMALSDSWSGQIAGRLVAGAGGVLLNVQMTKMVADWFAGKEIATAMAIFVNSWPAGIALSLLTLPLIGTAYGVAAVYLAVAALIGLGLVLLAAAYQSPAKSAAIAATSARLDRNAAIAVVAAGLIWGLYNVGFAVIFSFGPSMLVERGWSIATAGSTISIVLWLAVGSVPLGGYVADRTGRPEFVLVAGCIVFAMLMIALPRSGAVVLTVIALGLVCGQPAGPILSLPTRVLQPATRAIGMGVFYTVYYATMMLGPAIGGACAKWAGSASAAFDFGAATILACPVLLWCFNRIPAAVPRQA
;
A
#
# COMPACT_ATOMS: atom_id res chain seq x y z
N MET A 1 -18.34 17.21 22.35
CA MET A 1 -17.36 17.10 21.23
C MET A 1 -16.65 15.74 21.38
N ARG A 2 -16.72 14.86 20.39
CA ARG A 2 -15.94 13.60 20.43
C ARG A 2 -14.46 13.92 20.39
N ASN A 3 -13.67 13.16 21.15
CA ASN A 3 -12.20 13.30 21.19
C ASN A 3 -11.63 12.91 19.81
N ARG A 4 -10.86 13.82 19.17
CA ARG A 4 -10.24 13.60 17.85
C ARG A 4 -9.37 12.34 17.79
N TRP A 5 -8.76 11.94 18.90
CA TRP A 5 -7.95 10.73 19.00
C TRP A 5 -8.80 9.45 18.94
N VAL A 6 -10.04 9.50 19.47
CA VAL A 6 -11.00 8.39 19.31
C VAL A 6 -11.41 8.25 17.83
N ILE A 7 -11.65 9.38 17.15
CA ILE A 7 -11.94 9.36 15.72
C ILE A 7 -10.75 8.80 14.94
N LEU A 8 -9.51 9.19 15.27
CA LEU A 8 -8.31 8.63 14.64
C LEU A 8 -8.21 7.13 14.84
N ALA A 9 -8.49 6.62 16.06
CA ALA A 9 -8.49 5.18 16.34
C ALA A 9 -9.54 4.44 15.48
N VAL A 10 -10.74 5.00 15.34
CA VAL A 10 -11.78 4.45 14.45
C VAL A 10 -11.28 4.43 12.99
N LEU A 11 -10.73 5.53 12.50
CA LEU A 11 -10.20 5.62 11.14
C LEU A 11 -9.02 4.66 10.94
N PHE A 12 -8.16 4.49 11.94
CA PHE A 12 -7.07 3.51 11.91
C PHE A 12 -7.59 2.09 11.72
N VAL A 13 -8.56 1.66 12.56
CA VAL A 13 -9.15 0.31 12.47
C VAL A 13 -9.85 0.11 11.13
N VAL A 14 -10.62 1.09 10.66
CA VAL A 14 -11.31 1.02 9.36
C VAL A 14 -10.31 0.88 8.22
N ARG A 15 -9.22 1.66 8.20
CA ARG A 15 -8.20 1.53 7.16
C ARG A 15 -7.40 0.23 7.25
N LEU A 16 -7.20 -0.29 8.45
CA LEU A 16 -6.58 -1.59 8.67
C LEU A 16 -7.35 -2.70 7.95
N THR A 17 -8.70 -2.65 7.91
CA THR A 17 -9.50 -3.65 7.18
C THR A 17 -9.19 -3.70 5.69
N MET A 18 -8.88 -2.54 5.08
CA MET A 18 -8.45 -2.45 3.69
C MET A 18 -7.12 -3.18 3.47
N ALA A 19 -6.13 -2.93 4.31
CA ALA A 19 -4.83 -3.58 4.22
C ALA A 19 -4.92 -5.09 4.47
N PHE A 20 -5.76 -5.50 5.40
CA PHE A 20 -6.07 -6.89 5.70
C PHE A 20 -6.71 -7.58 4.50
N GLN A 21 -7.70 -6.95 3.84
CA GLN A 21 -8.32 -7.46 2.61
C GLN A 21 -7.32 -7.52 1.46
N PHE A 22 -6.51 -6.48 1.28
CA PHE A 22 -5.50 -6.46 0.23
C PHE A 22 -4.58 -7.68 0.33
N GLN A 23 -4.11 -8.00 1.53
CA GLN A 23 -3.16 -9.08 1.78
C GLN A 23 -3.79 -10.48 1.71
N SER A 24 -5.11 -10.61 1.77
CA SER A 24 -5.79 -11.92 1.86
C SER A 24 -5.42 -12.90 0.75
N VAL A 25 -5.18 -12.44 -0.47
CA VAL A 25 -4.77 -13.27 -1.61
C VAL A 25 -3.36 -13.83 -1.39
N ALA A 26 -2.40 -12.96 -1.07
CA ALA A 26 -1.01 -13.36 -0.91
C ALA A 26 -0.79 -14.22 0.33
N ALA A 27 -1.56 -14.00 1.40
CA ALA A 27 -1.47 -14.78 2.63
C ALA A 27 -1.80 -16.27 2.44
N VAL A 28 -2.66 -16.59 1.48
CA VAL A 28 -3.07 -17.96 1.17
C VAL A 28 -2.79 -18.35 -0.28
N ALA A 29 -1.82 -17.69 -0.93
CA ALA A 29 -1.47 -17.92 -2.32
C ALA A 29 -1.21 -19.41 -2.67
N PRO A 30 -0.51 -20.23 -1.85
CA PRO A 30 -0.35 -21.66 -2.13
C PRO A 30 -1.68 -22.42 -2.15
N LEU A 31 -2.63 -22.07 -1.26
CA LEU A 31 -3.96 -22.71 -1.25
C LEU A 31 -4.79 -22.33 -2.48
N LEU A 32 -4.71 -21.06 -2.91
CA LEU A 32 -5.34 -20.61 -4.15
C LEU A 32 -4.77 -21.32 -5.37
N GLY A 33 -3.44 -21.47 -5.43
CA GLY A 33 -2.74 -22.19 -6.48
C GLY A 33 -3.25 -23.63 -6.64
N THR A 34 -3.39 -24.34 -5.53
CA THR A 34 -3.91 -25.73 -5.52
C THR A 34 -5.40 -25.81 -5.83
N GLN A 35 -6.22 -24.91 -5.26
CA GLN A 35 -7.67 -24.96 -5.42
C GLN A 35 -8.12 -24.61 -6.84
N PHE A 36 -7.50 -23.61 -7.48
CA PHE A 36 -7.91 -23.10 -8.79
C PHE A 36 -6.98 -23.57 -9.94
N GLY A 37 -5.91 -24.29 -9.63
CA GLY A 37 -4.94 -24.74 -10.64
C GLY A 37 -4.18 -23.58 -11.30
N VAL A 38 -3.97 -22.46 -10.58
CA VAL A 38 -3.41 -21.22 -11.12
C VAL A 38 -1.93 -21.06 -10.77
N SER A 39 -1.21 -20.34 -11.62
CA SER A 39 0.22 -20.08 -11.46
C SER A 39 0.51 -18.89 -10.56
N LEU A 40 1.78 -18.71 -10.14
CA LEU A 40 2.25 -17.51 -9.42
C LEU A 40 2.03 -16.23 -10.24
N ALA A 41 2.02 -16.30 -11.59
CA ALA A 41 1.69 -15.15 -12.43
C ALA A 41 0.21 -14.74 -12.26
N ASP A 42 -0.70 -15.71 -12.21
CA ASP A 42 -2.12 -15.45 -11.99
C ASP A 42 -2.38 -14.87 -10.60
N ILE A 43 -1.69 -15.40 -9.57
CA ILE A 43 -1.72 -14.86 -8.21
C ILE A 43 -1.20 -13.42 -8.19
N GLY A 44 -0.05 -13.16 -8.83
CA GLY A 44 0.51 -11.80 -8.94
C GLY A 44 -0.43 -10.82 -9.63
N LEU A 45 -1.09 -11.28 -10.71
CA LEU A 45 -2.13 -10.52 -11.39
C LEU A 45 -3.30 -10.21 -10.44
N LEU A 46 -3.82 -11.21 -9.72
CA LEU A 46 -4.92 -11.03 -8.78
C LEU A 46 -4.57 -10.04 -7.65
N ILE A 47 -3.31 -10.05 -7.17
CA ILE A 47 -2.81 -9.07 -6.21
C ILE A 47 -2.85 -7.66 -6.81
N GLY A 48 -2.31 -7.48 -8.02
CA GLY A 48 -2.25 -6.18 -8.71
C GLY A 48 -3.62 -5.62 -9.07
N LEU A 49 -4.59 -6.47 -9.41
CA LEU A 49 -5.96 -6.08 -9.77
C LEU A 49 -6.68 -5.29 -8.66
N TYR A 50 -6.27 -5.42 -7.41
CA TYR A 50 -6.79 -4.60 -6.32
C TYR A 50 -6.55 -3.10 -6.53
N PHE A 51 -5.47 -2.74 -7.18
CA PHE A 51 -5.10 -1.34 -7.44
C PHE A 51 -5.60 -0.83 -8.80
N THR A 52 -6.07 -1.70 -9.69
CA THR A 52 -6.53 -1.33 -11.04
C THR A 52 -7.59 -0.22 -11.02
N PRO A 53 -8.63 -0.26 -10.17
CA PRO A 53 -9.60 0.83 -10.10
C PRO A 53 -8.96 2.17 -9.69
N GLY A 54 -7.82 2.13 -8.99
CA GLY A 54 -7.09 3.34 -8.56
C GLY A 54 -6.57 4.18 -9.71
N VAL A 55 -6.24 3.57 -10.84
CA VAL A 55 -5.79 4.29 -12.04
C VAL A 55 -6.86 5.25 -12.54
N ALA A 56 -8.14 4.83 -12.50
CA ALA A 56 -9.27 5.65 -12.93
C ALA A 56 -9.87 6.50 -11.79
N LEU A 57 -9.88 5.98 -10.56
CA LEU A 57 -10.60 6.57 -9.43
C LEU A 57 -9.74 7.51 -8.56
N ALA A 58 -8.40 7.50 -8.69
CA ALA A 58 -7.53 8.33 -7.86
C ALA A 58 -7.80 9.84 -8.04
N LEU A 59 -7.99 10.29 -9.26
CA LEU A 59 -8.31 11.68 -9.58
C LEU A 59 -9.75 12.07 -9.21
N PRO A 60 -10.81 11.36 -9.66
CA PRO A 60 -12.18 11.73 -9.36
C PRO A 60 -12.63 11.35 -7.93
N GLY A 61 -11.90 10.46 -7.24
CA GLY A 61 -12.27 10.00 -5.90
C GLY A 61 -12.45 11.13 -4.89
N GLY A 62 -11.64 12.19 -4.96
CA GLY A 62 -11.81 13.39 -4.15
C GLY A 62 -13.13 14.14 -4.44
N ALA A 63 -13.54 14.21 -5.72
CA ALA A 63 -14.79 14.85 -6.12
C ALA A 63 -16.03 14.06 -5.64
N VAL A 64 -15.94 12.73 -5.59
CA VAL A 64 -17.01 11.87 -5.04
C VAL A 64 -17.28 12.23 -3.58
N GLY A 65 -16.24 12.38 -2.76
CA GLY A 65 -16.40 12.78 -1.37
C GLY A 65 -16.94 14.20 -1.18
N GLN A 66 -16.56 15.13 -2.07
CA GLN A 66 -17.14 16.48 -2.07
C GLN A 66 -18.64 16.46 -2.37
N ARG A 67 -19.11 15.61 -3.29
CA ARG A 67 -20.50 15.53 -3.72
C ARG A 67 -21.39 14.80 -2.71
N PHE A 68 -20.95 13.66 -2.17
CA PHE A 68 -21.76 12.77 -1.34
C PHE A 68 -21.43 12.87 0.15
N GLY A 69 -20.39 13.59 0.52
CA GLY A 69 -19.86 13.68 1.86
C GLY A 69 -18.91 12.52 2.21
N ASP A 70 -17.91 12.82 3.03
CA ASP A 70 -16.83 11.89 3.35
C ASP A 70 -17.33 10.59 4.01
N ARG A 71 -18.23 10.73 5.01
CA ARG A 71 -18.80 9.57 5.73
C ARG A 71 -19.56 8.63 4.79
N THR A 72 -20.45 9.17 3.95
CA THR A 72 -21.27 8.38 3.01
C THR A 72 -20.38 7.67 2.00
N THR A 73 -19.37 8.37 1.48
CA THR A 73 -18.42 7.80 0.51
C THR A 73 -17.63 6.65 1.12
N VAL A 74 -17.14 6.78 2.35
CA VAL A 74 -16.38 5.70 3.02
C VAL A 74 -17.28 4.52 3.39
N LEU A 75 -18.53 4.76 3.81
CA LEU A 75 -19.51 3.68 4.02
C LEU A 75 -19.79 2.92 2.72
N GLY A 76 -20.01 3.62 1.60
CA GLY A 76 -20.17 3.01 0.28
C GLY A 76 -18.92 2.23 -0.15
N ALA A 77 -17.73 2.75 0.13
CA ALA A 77 -16.47 2.06 -0.13
C ALA A 77 -16.34 0.76 0.67
N LEU A 78 -16.69 0.76 1.96
CA LEU A 78 -16.71 -0.44 2.80
C LEU A 78 -17.73 -1.47 2.31
N ILE A 79 -18.90 -1.03 1.83
CA ILE A 79 -19.92 -1.91 1.22
C ILE A 79 -19.35 -2.58 -0.05
N LEU A 80 -18.67 -1.83 -0.93
CA LEU A 80 -18.01 -2.41 -2.11
C LEU A 80 -16.94 -3.43 -1.70
N MET A 81 -16.11 -3.12 -0.70
CA MET A 81 -15.11 -4.06 -0.17
C MET A 81 -15.76 -5.32 0.40
N LEU A 82 -16.88 -5.19 1.12
CA LEU A 82 -17.65 -6.30 1.66
C LEU A 82 -18.22 -7.17 0.55
N ILE A 83 -18.87 -6.57 -0.45
CA ILE A 83 -19.42 -7.29 -1.62
C ILE A 83 -18.30 -8.03 -2.35
N GLY A 84 -17.14 -7.39 -2.56
CA GLY A 84 -15.99 -8.02 -3.20
C GLY A 84 -15.48 -9.23 -2.42
N SER A 85 -15.35 -9.13 -1.08
CA SER A 85 -14.95 -10.28 -0.24
C SER A 85 -15.97 -11.42 -0.28
N LEU A 86 -17.28 -11.11 -0.19
CA LEU A 86 -18.33 -12.12 -0.26
C LEU A 86 -18.38 -12.78 -1.64
N ALA A 87 -18.21 -12.01 -2.73
CA ALA A 87 -18.13 -12.55 -4.07
C ALA A 87 -16.97 -13.55 -4.22
N MET A 88 -15.79 -13.21 -3.65
CA MET A 88 -14.64 -14.12 -3.64
C MET A 88 -14.89 -15.37 -2.78
N ALA A 89 -15.57 -15.22 -1.64
CA ALA A 89 -15.89 -16.34 -0.73
C ALA A 89 -16.87 -17.35 -1.36
N LEU A 90 -17.83 -16.86 -2.14
CA LEU A 90 -18.92 -17.66 -2.72
C LEU A 90 -18.62 -18.15 -4.15
N SER A 91 -17.49 -17.76 -4.73
CA SER A 91 -17.15 -18.13 -6.12
C SER A 91 -16.15 -19.27 -6.17
N ASP A 92 -16.54 -20.34 -6.89
CA ASP A 92 -15.69 -21.48 -7.22
C ASP A 92 -14.94 -21.31 -8.55
N SER A 93 -15.01 -20.11 -9.16
CA SER A 93 -14.35 -19.82 -10.43
C SER A 93 -13.26 -18.75 -10.30
N TRP A 94 -12.19 -18.90 -11.09
CA TRP A 94 -11.11 -17.89 -11.12
C TRP A 94 -11.60 -16.52 -11.62
N SER A 95 -12.53 -16.48 -12.58
CA SER A 95 -13.16 -15.24 -13.05
C SER A 95 -13.95 -14.53 -11.95
N GLY A 96 -14.61 -15.29 -11.08
CA GLY A 96 -15.28 -14.73 -9.90
C GLY A 96 -14.30 -14.15 -8.88
N GLN A 97 -13.13 -14.78 -8.68
CA GLN A 97 -12.05 -14.23 -7.87
C GLN A 97 -11.57 -12.88 -8.44
N ILE A 98 -11.39 -12.78 -9.77
CA ILE A 98 -11.01 -11.54 -10.45
C ILE A 98 -12.08 -10.45 -10.29
N ALA A 99 -13.35 -10.78 -10.54
CA ALA A 99 -14.44 -9.82 -10.42
C ALA A 99 -14.59 -9.29 -8.97
N GLY A 100 -14.58 -10.19 -7.99
CA GLY A 100 -14.64 -9.82 -6.57
C GLY A 100 -13.46 -8.94 -6.15
N ARG A 101 -12.25 -9.24 -6.68
CA ARG A 101 -11.04 -8.48 -6.40
C ARG A 101 -11.11 -7.05 -6.95
N LEU A 102 -11.64 -6.86 -8.17
CA LEU A 102 -11.83 -5.53 -8.77
C LEU A 102 -12.86 -4.70 -7.98
N VAL A 103 -13.98 -5.30 -7.58
CA VAL A 103 -14.99 -4.63 -6.76
C VAL A 103 -14.41 -4.23 -5.40
N ALA A 104 -13.69 -5.14 -4.74
CA ALA A 104 -12.99 -4.88 -3.49
C ALA A 104 -11.98 -3.72 -3.64
N GLY A 105 -11.21 -3.74 -4.72
CA GLY A 105 -10.22 -2.70 -5.04
C GLY A 105 -10.84 -1.32 -5.26
N ALA A 106 -11.97 -1.23 -5.95
CA ALA A 106 -12.70 0.03 -6.14
C ALA A 106 -13.09 0.64 -4.78
N GLY A 107 -13.63 -0.18 -3.87
CA GLY A 107 -13.91 0.23 -2.50
C GLY A 107 -12.64 0.67 -1.76
N GLY A 108 -11.57 -0.13 -1.80
CA GLY A 108 -10.32 0.16 -1.12
C GLY A 108 -9.68 1.48 -1.54
N VAL A 109 -9.64 1.76 -2.85
CA VAL A 109 -9.09 3.03 -3.37
C VAL A 109 -9.90 4.23 -2.91
N LEU A 110 -11.24 4.18 -3.03
CA LEU A 110 -12.12 5.27 -2.56
C LEU A 110 -11.97 5.50 -1.06
N LEU A 111 -11.92 4.43 -0.27
CA LEU A 111 -11.69 4.48 1.17
C LEU A 111 -10.37 5.18 1.49
N ASN A 112 -9.27 4.77 0.85
CA ASN A 112 -7.94 5.32 1.13
C ASN A 112 -7.86 6.83 0.85
N VAL A 113 -8.41 7.28 -0.29
CA VAL A 113 -8.43 8.70 -0.69
C VAL A 113 -9.23 9.52 0.33
N GLN A 114 -10.45 9.08 0.66
CA GLN A 114 -11.34 9.84 1.55
C GLN A 114 -10.85 9.86 2.99
N MET A 115 -10.37 8.73 3.51
CA MET A 115 -9.94 8.68 4.90
C MET A 115 -8.68 9.51 5.17
N THR A 116 -7.78 9.63 4.20
CA THR A 116 -6.63 10.54 4.29
C THR A 116 -7.11 11.99 4.49
N LYS A 117 -8.12 12.42 3.70
CA LYS A 117 -8.76 13.73 3.87
C LYS A 117 -9.44 13.86 5.24
N MET A 118 -10.19 12.84 5.67
CA MET A 118 -10.91 12.85 6.97
C MET A 118 -9.94 13.06 8.15
N VAL A 119 -8.77 12.42 8.14
CA VAL A 119 -7.72 12.66 9.16
C VAL A 119 -7.22 14.09 9.08
N ALA A 120 -6.93 14.60 7.88
CA ALA A 120 -6.47 15.97 7.69
C ALA A 120 -7.48 17.00 8.24
N ASP A 121 -8.77 16.79 7.97
CA ASP A 121 -9.85 17.69 8.42
C ASP A 121 -10.01 17.70 9.97
N TRP A 122 -9.88 16.52 10.62
CA TRP A 122 -9.98 16.40 12.08
C TRP A 122 -8.78 16.97 12.84
N PHE A 123 -7.61 16.98 12.21
CA PHE A 123 -6.36 17.44 12.82
C PHE A 123 -5.82 18.75 12.22
N ALA A 124 -6.65 19.45 11.42
CA ALA A 124 -6.27 20.73 10.85
C ALA A 124 -5.82 21.73 11.93
N GLY A 125 -4.60 22.25 11.77
CA GLY A 125 -3.99 23.21 12.69
C GLY A 125 -3.37 22.66 13.97
N LYS A 126 -3.54 21.36 14.30
CA LYS A 126 -2.95 20.74 15.49
C LYS A 126 -2.58 19.27 15.24
N GLU A 127 -1.32 18.92 15.44
CA GLU A 127 -0.81 17.52 15.50
C GLU A 127 -1.08 16.67 14.23
N ILE A 128 -1.26 17.34 13.08
CA ILE A 128 -1.60 16.65 11.82
C ILE A 128 -0.50 15.67 11.40
N ALA A 129 0.77 15.99 11.60
CA ALA A 129 1.89 15.10 11.25
C ALA A 129 1.85 13.82 12.08
N THR A 130 1.62 13.92 13.39
CA THR A 130 1.49 12.77 14.29
C THR A 130 0.28 11.91 13.93
N ALA A 131 -0.87 12.54 13.68
CA ALA A 131 -2.08 11.83 13.32
C ALA A 131 -1.93 11.08 12.00
N MET A 132 -1.30 11.70 10.99
CA MET A 132 -1.01 11.06 9.71
C MET A 132 -0.01 9.91 9.86
N ALA A 133 1.03 10.06 10.67
CA ALA A 133 1.99 8.99 10.93
C ALA A 133 1.31 7.77 11.57
N ILE A 134 0.44 7.98 12.57
CA ILE A 134 -0.35 6.91 13.18
C ILE A 134 -1.27 6.27 12.13
N PHE A 135 -2.01 7.08 11.38
CA PHE A 135 -2.96 6.60 10.37
C PHE A 135 -2.31 5.75 9.29
N VAL A 136 -1.16 6.17 8.75
CA VAL A 136 -0.44 5.45 7.71
C VAL A 136 0.03 4.07 8.20
N ASN A 137 0.39 3.94 9.46
CA ASN A 137 0.81 2.67 10.06
C ASN A 137 -0.30 1.62 10.15
N SER A 138 -1.56 1.97 9.93
CA SER A 138 -2.65 1.00 9.76
C SER A 138 -2.45 0.06 8.56
N TRP A 139 -1.69 0.48 7.53
CA TRP A 139 -1.39 -0.33 6.36
C TRP A 139 -0.45 -1.51 6.68
N PRO A 140 0.79 -1.30 7.16
CA PRO A 140 1.66 -2.41 7.52
C PRO A 140 1.07 -3.26 8.66
N ALA A 141 0.37 -2.67 9.62
CA ALA A 141 -0.30 -3.41 10.70
C ALA A 141 -1.39 -4.36 10.18
N GLY A 142 -2.21 -3.90 9.24
CA GLY A 142 -3.26 -4.73 8.62
C GLY A 142 -2.69 -5.88 7.81
N ILE A 143 -1.61 -5.65 7.04
CA ILE A 143 -0.91 -6.68 6.28
C ILE A 143 -0.29 -7.70 7.25
N ALA A 144 0.41 -7.25 8.30
CA ALA A 144 1.03 -8.12 9.29
C ALA A 144 0.00 -9.02 9.98
N LEU A 145 -1.13 -8.43 10.41
CA LEU A 145 -2.23 -9.17 11.03
C LEU A 145 -2.82 -10.22 10.08
N SER A 146 -2.98 -9.87 8.81
CA SER A 146 -3.45 -10.80 7.77
C SER A 146 -2.51 -12.00 7.60
N LEU A 147 -1.20 -11.75 7.53
CA LEU A 147 -0.17 -12.80 7.42
C LEU A 147 -0.09 -13.72 8.65
N LEU A 148 -0.43 -13.20 9.83
CA LEU A 148 -0.50 -13.99 11.06
C LEU A 148 -1.73 -14.87 11.14
N THR A 149 -2.88 -14.37 10.68
CA THR A 149 -4.19 -14.99 10.98
C THR A 149 -4.77 -15.77 9.83
N LEU A 150 -4.71 -15.23 8.59
CA LEU A 150 -5.38 -15.84 7.45
C LEU A 150 -4.79 -17.17 7.00
N PRO A 151 -3.46 -17.43 7.06
CA PRO A 151 -2.93 -18.75 6.79
C PRO A 151 -3.47 -19.83 7.73
N LEU A 152 -3.66 -19.52 9.02
CA LEU A 152 -4.24 -20.44 9.99
C LEU A 152 -5.71 -20.76 9.66
N ILE A 153 -6.50 -19.74 9.30
CA ILE A 153 -7.89 -19.92 8.89
C ILE A 153 -7.95 -20.72 7.59
N GLY A 154 -7.10 -20.39 6.62
CA GLY A 154 -7.08 -21.03 5.31
C GLY A 154 -6.70 -22.50 5.36
N THR A 155 -5.72 -22.87 6.18
CA THR A 155 -5.30 -24.27 6.36
C THR A 155 -6.31 -25.10 7.14
N ALA A 156 -7.06 -24.49 8.07
CA ALA A 156 -8.05 -25.19 8.89
C ALA A 156 -9.43 -25.31 8.21
N TYR A 157 -9.87 -24.26 7.50
CA TYR A 157 -11.25 -24.13 7.00
C TYR A 157 -11.36 -23.82 5.50
N GLY A 158 -10.23 -23.73 4.78
CA GLY A 158 -10.19 -23.44 3.34
C GLY A 158 -10.29 -21.97 2.98
N VAL A 159 -10.15 -21.69 1.67
CA VAL A 159 -10.04 -20.31 1.14
C VAL A 159 -11.33 -19.50 1.32
N ALA A 160 -12.49 -20.11 1.20
CA ALA A 160 -13.77 -19.43 1.43
C ALA A 160 -13.86 -18.83 2.83
N ALA A 161 -13.42 -19.56 3.86
CA ALA A 161 -13.39 -19.09 5.22
C ALA A 161 -12.45 -17.88 5.42
N VAL A 162 -11.35 -17.81 4.67
CA VAL A 162 -10.46 -16.65 4.66
C VAL A 162 -11.21 -15.41 4.20
N TYR A 163 -11.92 -15.46 3.09
CA TYR A 163 -12.66 -14.31 2.58
C TYR A 163 -13.87 -13.94 3.44
N LEU A 164 -14.51 -14.93 4.10
CA LEU A 164 -15.55 -14.67 5.10
C LEU A 164 -15.00 -13.95 6.34
N ALA A 165 -13.81 -14.34 6.82
CA ALA A 165 -13.15 -13.64 7.93
C ALA A 165 -12.79 -12.19 7.55
N VAL A 166 -12.32 -11.97 6.31
CA VAL A 166 -12.09 -10.63 5.77
C VAL A 166 -13.41 -9.83 5.70
N ALA A 167 -14.49 -10.44 5.21
CA ALA A 167 -15.80 -9.81 5.15
C ALA A 167 -16.33 -9.43 6.54
N ALA A 168 -16.15 -10.31 7.53
CA ALA A 168 -16.55 -10.05 8.92
C ALA A 168 -15.78 -8.84 9.52
N LEU A 169 -14.45 -8.76 9.27
CA LEU A 169 -13.64 -7.64 9.74
C LEU A 169 -14.05 -6.32 9.05
N ILE A 170 -14.36 -6.34 7.75
CA ILE A 170 -14.88 -5.17 7.02
C ILE A 170 -16.25 -4.77 7.57
N GLY A 171 -17.14 -5.73 7.83
CA GLY A 171 -18.44 -5.51 8.46
C GLY A 171 -18.32 -4.83 9.82
N LEU A 172 -17.36 -5.28 10.65
CA LEU A 172 -17.03 -4.60 11.92
C LEU A 172 -16.56 -3.16 11.68
N GLY A 173 -15.68 -2.93 10.70
CA GLY A 173 -15.24 -1.59 10.31
C GLY A 173 -16.38 -0.69 9.87
N LEU A 174 -17.34 -1.24 9.10
CA LEU A 174 -18.55 -0.53 8.65
C LEU A 174 -19.43 -0.11 9.81
N VAL A 175 -19.73 -1.03 10.74
CA VAL A 175 -20.51 -0.74 11.95
C VAL A 175 -19.79 0.30 12.80
N LEU A 176 -18.48 0.15 13.01
CA LEU A 176 -17.67 1.07 13.80
C LEU A 176 -17.69 2.49 13.22
N LEU A 177 -17.49 2.62 11.90
CA LEU A 177 -17.55 3.93 11.22
C LEU A 177 -18.95 4.54 11.29
N ALA A 178 -20.00 3.74 11.03
CA ALA A 178 -21.38 4.20 11.08
C ALA A 178 -21.79 4.69 12.48
N ALA A 179 -21.36 3.99 13.53
CA ALA A 179 -21.69 4.34 14.92
C ALA A 179 -20.83 5.48 15.48
N ALA A 180 -19.54 5.49 15.12
CA ALA A 180 -18.55 6.33 15.80
C ALA A 180 -18.16 7.60 15.04
N TYR A 181 -18.15 7.60 13.71
CA TYR A 181 -17.67 8.76 12.95
C TYR A 181 -18.75 9.83 12.76
N GLN A 182 -18.34 11.08 13.00
CA GLN A 182 -19.11 12.29 12.65
C GLN A 182 -18.16 13.21 11.90
N SER A 183 -18.66 13.86 10.84
CA SER A 183 -17.87 14.86 10.11
C SER A 183 -17.64 16.08 11.00
N PRO A 184 -16.43 16.68 10.99
CA PRO A 184 -16.19 17.94 11.67
C PRO A 184 -17.12 19.03 11.08
N ALA A 185 -17.45 20.04 11.90
CA ALA A 185 -18.17 21.22 11.39
C ALA A 185 -17.36 21.81 10.24
N LYS A 186 -18.01 22.10 9.10
CA LYS A 186 -17.42 22.42 7.80
C LYS A 186 -16.20 23.36 7.96
N SER A 187 -15.01 22.83 7.71
CA SER A 187 -13.89 23.64 7.31
C SER A 187 -14.18 24.15 5.89
N ALA A 188 -13.99 25.44 5.65
CA ALA A 188 -14.23 26.06 4.36
C ALA A 188 -13.52 25.26 3.27
N ALA A 189 -14.27 24.73 2.32
CA ALA A 189 -13.71 24.08 1.15
C ALA A 189 -12.82 25.11 0.45
N ILE A 190 -11.50 24.85 0.43
CA ILE A 190 -10.60 25.61 -0.42
C ILE A 190 -11.08 25.32 -1.84
N ALA A 191 -11.64 26.33 -2.50
CA ALA A 191 -12.11 26.23 -3.86
C ALA A 191 -10.98 25.64 -4.71
N ALA A 192 -11.28 24.56 -5.45
CA ALA A 192 -10.35 23.98 -6.37
C ALA A 192 -10.04 25.03 -7.45
N THR A 193 -8.95 25.75 -7.28
CA THR A 193 -8.44 26.61 -8.34
C THR A 193 -8.03 25.71 -9.50
N SER A 194 -8.50 26.01 -10.70
CA SER A 194 -8.19 25.30 -11.95
C SER A 194 -6.76 25.62 -12.45
N ALA A 195 -5.80 25.58 -11.53
CA ALA A 195 -4.39 25.80 -11.86
C ALA A 195 -3.89 24.60 -12.68
N ARG A 196 -3.30 24.88 -13.85
CA ARG A 196 -2.67 23.87 -14.69
C ARG A 196 -1.26 23.57 -14.20
N LEU A 197 -0.86 22.30 -14.23
CA LEU A 197 0.53 21.90 -14.01
C LEU A 197 1.37 22.36 -15.23
N ASP A 198 2.46 23.05 -14.94
CA ASP A 198 3.51 23.26 -15.94
C ASP A 198 4.11 21.92 -16.39
N ARG A 199 4.61 21.87 -17.63
CA ARG A 199 5.16 20.63 -18.22
C ARG A 199 6.28 20.02 -17.38
N ASN A 200 7.21 20.85 -16.88
CA ASN A 200 8.33 20.36 -16.07
C ASN A 200 7.85 19.85 -14.71
N ALA A 201 6.91 20.54 -14.07
CA ALA A 201 6.28 20.06 -12.84
C ALA A 201 5.53 18.75 -13.05
N ALA A 202 4.82 18.59 -14.19
CA ALA A 202 4.13 17.34 -14.52
C ALA A 202 5.12 16.18 -14.69
N ILE A 203 6.22 16.37 -15.43
CA ILE A 203 7.27 15.35 -15.62
C ILE A 203 7.91 14.99 -14.28
N ALA A 204 8.22 15.99 -13.44
CA ALA A 204 8.80 15.75 -12.12
C ALA A 204 7.86 14.98 -11.19
N VAL A 205 6.56 15.30 -11.20
CA VAL A 205 5.56 14.58 -10.40
C VAL A 205 5.39 13.15 -10.88
N VAL A 206 5.41 12.91 -12.21
CA VAL A 206 5.39 11.55 -12.77
C VAL A 206 6.62 10.76 -12.32
N ALA A 207 7.82 11.36 -12.39
CA ALA A 207 9.06 10.74 -11.93
C ALA A 207 8.99 10.40 -10.42
N ALA A 208 8.52 11.33 -9.59
CA ALA A 208 8.31 11.09 -8.16
C ALA A 208 7.28 9.97 -7.91
N GLY A 209 6.19 9.94 -8.69
CA GLY A 209 5.17 8.89 -8.64
C GLY A 209 5.72 7.52 -9.04
N LEU A 210 6.60 7.47 -10.04
CA LEU A 210 7.30 6.24 -10.42
C LEU A 210 8.26 5.77 -9.33
N ILE A 211 9.03 6.67 -8.71
CA ILE A 211 9.92 6.31 -7.58
C ILE A 211 9.09 5.73 -6.45
N TRP A 212 7.99 6.37 -6.06
CA TRP A 212 7.10 5.88 -5.02
C TRP A 212 6.47 4.54 -5.39
N GLY A 213 6.02 4.39 -6.65
CA GLY A 213 5.44 3.15 -7.16
C GLY A 213 6.42 1.99 -7.16
N LEU A 214 7.61 2.17 -7.73
CA LEU A 214 8.64 1.12 -7.80
C LEU A 214 9.15 0.72 -6.41
N TYR A 215 9.35 1.68 -5.51
CA TYR A 215 9.64 1.40 -4.10
C TYR A 215 8.57 0.51 -3.47
N ASN A 216 7.29 0.86 -3.66
CA ASN A 216 6.18 0.08 -3.11
C ASN A 216 6.01 -1.29 -3.78
N VAL A 217 6.34 -1.44 -5.07
CA VAL A 217 6.38 -2.74 -5.75
C VAL A 217 7.43 -3.64 -5.09
N GLY A 218 8.66 -3.15 -4.90
CA GLY A 218 9.69 -3.91 -4.21
C GLY A 218 9.28 -4.29 -2.78
N PHE A 219 8.68 -3.34 -2.04
CA PHE A 219 8.15 -3.61 -0.71
C PHE A 219 7.01 -4.65 -0.76
N ALA A 220 6.09 -4.55 -1.74
CA ALA A 220 4.97 -5.46 -1.91
C ALA A 220 5.42 -6.90 -2.24
N VAL A 221 6.51 -7.07 -2.98
CA VAL A 221 7.07 -8.40 -3.27
C VAL A 221 7.35 -9.20 -2.01
N ILE A 222 7.83 -8.56 -0.94
CA ILE A 222 8.17 -9.24 0.33
C ILE A 222 6.94 -9.97 0.89
N PHE A 223 5.83 -9.26 1.05
CA PHE A 223 4.64 -9.83 1.68
C PHE A 223 3.71 -10.54 0.69
N SER A 224 3.88 -10.33 -0.62
CA SER A 224 3.10 -11.01 -1.66
C SER A 224 3.70 -12.37 -2.04
N PHE A 225 5.01 -12.46 -2.16
CA PHE A 225 5.70 -13.67 -2.60
C PHE A 225 6.56 -14.32 -1.52
N GLY A 226 6.84 -13.61 -0.42
CA GLY A 226 7.63 -14.13 0.70
C GLY A 226 7.05 -15.40 1.33
N PRO A 227 5.74 -15.46 1.64
CA PRO A 227 5.15 -16.70 2.13
C PRO A 227 5.31 -17.87 1.16
N SER A 228 5.04 -17.65 -0.14
CA SER A 228 5.20 -18.69 -1.17
C SER A 228 6.65 -19.15 -1.30
N MET A 229 7.61 -18.23 -1.29
CA MET A 229 9.05 -18.52 -1.33
C MET A 229 9.50 -19.38 -0.13
N LEU A 230 9.00 -19.11 1.06
CA LEU A 230 9.31 -19.93 2.25
C LEU A 230 8.63 -21.29 2.20
N VAL A 231 7.40 -21.38 1.65
CA VAL A 231 6.70 -22.66 1.45
C VAL A 231 7.46 -23.54 0.43
N GLU A 232 7.98 -22.96 -0.66
CA GLU A 232 8.87 -23.68 -1.61
C GLU A 232 10.13 -24.24 -0.91
N ARG A 233 10.56 -23.61 0.19
CA ARG A 233 11.69 -24.06 1.04
C ARG A 233 11.29 -25.05 2.13
N GLY A 234 10.05 -25.56 2.11
CA GLY A 234 9.53 -26.57 3.03
C GLY A 234 8.92 -26.02 4.33
N TRP A 235 8.69 -24.69 4.44
CA TRP A 235 8.03 -24.11 5.60
C TRP A 235 6.51 -24.34 5.53
N SER A 236 5.84 -24.45 6.70
CA SER A 236 4.37 -24.41 6.70
C SER A 236 3.86 -23.04 6.28
N ILE A 237 2.67 -22.98 5.68
CA ILE A 237 2.03 -21.72 5.23
C ILE A 237 1.90 -20.74 6.41
N ALA A 238 1.53 -21.24 7.58
CA ALA A 238 1.37 -20.44 8.80
C ALA A 238 2.71 -19.86 9.28
N THR A 239 3.76 -20.69 9.36
CA THR A 239 5.09 -20.24 9.78
C THR A 239 5.71 -19.27 8.77
N ALA A 240 5.52 -19.53 7.48
CA ALA A 240 5.96 -18.63 6.42
C ALA A 240 5.29 -17.23 6.53
N GLY A 241 3.96 -17.21 6.69
CA GLY A 241 3.20 -15.97 6.87
C GLY A 241 3.63 -15.19 8.13
N SER A 242 3.72 -15.87 9.29
CA SER A 242 4.12 -15.24 10.54
C SER A 242 5.56 -14.70 10.48
N THR A 243 6.48 -15.41 9.84
CA THR A 243 7.86 -14.94 9.67
C THR A 243 7.93 -13.69 8.80
N ILE A 244 7.25 -13.66 7.65
CA ILE A 244 7.20 -12.48 6.79
C ILE A 244 6.48 -11.31 7.48
N SER A 245 5.51 -11.56 8.36
CA SER A 245 4.83 -10.48 9.10
C SER A 245 5.79 -9.65 9.97
N ILE A 246 6.92 -10.21 10.41
CA ILE A 246 7.95 -9.49 11.18
C ILE A 246 8.45 -8.26 10.42
N VAL A 247 8.63 -8.36 9.10
CA VAL A 247 9.03 -7.20 8.27
C VAL A 247 8.06 -6.04 8.42
N LEU A 248 6.75 -6.36 8.43
CA LEU A 248 5.68 -5.34 8.47
C LEU A 248 5.59 -4.69 9.85
N TRP A 249 5.74 -5.48 10.92
CA TRP A 249 5.78 -4.95 12.28
C TRP A 249 6.98 -4.03 12.50
N LEU A 250 8.15 -4.40 11.99
CA LEU A 250 9.34 -3.56 12.07
C LEU A 250 9.25 -2.33 11.16
N ALA A 251 8.58 -2.43 10.02
CA ALA A 251 8.33 -1.31 9.12
C ALA A 251 7.53 -0.18 9.80
N VAL A 252 6.62 -0.50 10.75
CA VAL A 252 5.89 0.50 11.55
C VAL A 252 6.84 1.46 12.28
N GLY A 253 7.99 0.96 12.75
CA GLY A 253 9.04 1.80 13.36
C GLY A 253 10.06 2.33 12.35
N SER A 254 10.40 1.55 11.33
CA SER A 254 11.42 1.87 10.32
C SER A 254 11.03 3.07 9.45
N VAL A 255 9.75 3.22 9.07
CA VAL A 255 9.26 4.35 8.27
C VAL A 255 9.46 5.70 8.96
N PRO A 256 8.97 5.93 10.20
CA PRO A 256 9.20 7.20 10.88
C PRO A 256 10.68 7.42 11.23
N LEU A 257 11.44 6.35 11.51
CA LEU A 257 12.87 6.46 11.76
C LEU A 257 13.62 7.01 10.55
N GLY A 258 13.30 6.55 9.35
CA GLY A 258 13.91 7.05 8.11
C GLY A 258 13.63 8.53 7.88
N GLY A 259 12.40 9.00 8.12
CA GLY A 259 12.05 10.42 8.08
C GLY A 259 12.84 11.23 9.11
N TYR A 260 12.89 10.77 10.36
CA TYR A 260 13.66 11.42 11.43
C TYR A 260 15.15 11.55 11.11
N VAL A 261 15.77 10.48 10.61
CA VAL A 261 17.20 10.50 10.20
C VAL A 261 17.42 11.47 9.05
N ALA A 262 16.53 11.49 8.06
CA ALA A 262 16.60 12.41 6.93
C ALA A 262 16.53 13.89 7.38
N ASP A 263 15.59 14.22 8.26
CA ASP A 263 15.41 15.57 8.80
C ASP A 263 16.59 15.99 9.67
N ARG A 264 17.05 15.10 10.59
CA ARG A 264 18.15 15.41 11.50
C ARG A 264 19.49 15.57 10.80
N THR A 265 19.74 14.80 9.74
CA THR A 265 21.00 14.88 8.99
C THR A 265 20.98 15.95 7.91
N GLY A 266 19.80 16.47 7.54
CA GLY A 266 19.63 17.37 6.40
C GLY A 266 19.99 16.72 5.05
N ARG A 267 20.05 15.37 4.98
CA ARG A 267 20.48 14.61 3.78
C ARG A 267 19.44 13.59 3.34
N PRO A 268 18.20 14.00 2.99
CA PRO A 268 17.12 13.08 2.64
C PRO A 268 17.47 12.20 1.42
N GLU A 269 18.23 12.71 0.45
CA GLU A 269 18.63 11.94 -0.73
C GLU A 269 19.62 10.83 -0.39
N PHE A 270 20.55 11.09 0.54
CA PHE A 270 21.46 10.06 1.03
C PHE A 270 20.70 8.92 1.72
N VAL A 271 19.73 9.26 2.59
CA VAL A 271 18.88 8.26 3.29
C VAL A 271 18.09 7.43 2.28
N LEU A 272 17.53 8.08 1.24
CA LEU A 272 16.83 7.40 0.17
C LEU A 272 17.74 6.43 -0.59
N VAL A 273 18.88 6.90 -1.07
CA VAL A 273 19.80 6.09 -1.91
C VAL A 273 20.40 4.95 -1.10
N ALA A 274 20.97 5.25 0.08
CA ALA A 274 21.58 4.22 0.93
C ALA A 274 20.52 3.21 1.40
N GLY A 275 19.35 3.67 1.82
CA GLY A 275 18.25 2.81 2.20
C GLY A 275 17.78 1.89 1.06
N CYS A 276 17.63 2.40 -0.16
CA CYS A 276 17.28 1.57 -1.33
C CYS A 276 18.36 0.53 -1.65
N ILE A 277 19.63 0.89 -1.59
CA ILE A 277 20.73 -0.06 -1.86
C ILE A 277 20.73 -1.20 -0.84
N VAL A 278 20.70 -0.88 0.47
CA VAL A 278 20.70 -1.91 1.52
C VAL A 278 19.42 -2.75 1.46
N PHE A 279 18.27 -2.12 1.20
CA PHE A 279 17.00 -2.81 1.01
C PHE A 279 17.09 -3.83 -0.13
N ALA A 280 17.57 -3.43 -1.31
CA ALA A 280 17.73 -4.33 -2.46
C ALA A 280 18.70 -5.48 -2.18
N MET A 281 19.85 -5.22 -1.52
CA MET A 281 20.77 -6.26 -1.11
C MET A 281 20.12 -7.30 -0.20
N LEU A 282 19.32 -6.86 0.78
CA LEU A 282 18.59 -7.76 1.68
C LEU A 282 17.49 -8.54 0.96
N MET A 283 16.83 -7.95 -0.04
CA MET A 283 15.86 -8.67 -0.89
C MET A 283 16.53 -9.79 -1.69
N ILE A 284 17.70 -9.55 -2.27
CA ILE A 284 18.49 -10.56 -2.98
C ILE A 284 19.00 -11.64 -2.00
N ALA A 285 19.38 -11.24 -0.81
CA ALA A 285 19.89 -12.16 0.22
C ALA A 285 18.82 -13.09 0.79
N LEU A 286 17.61 -12.61 1.01
CA LEU A 286 16.56 -13.34 1.72
C LEU A 286 16.24 -14.72 1.14
N PRO A 287 16.02 -14.90 -0.19
CA PRO A 287 15.77 -16.22 -0.77
C PRO A 287 16.99 -17.15 -0.69
N ARG A 288 18.20 -16.60 -0.56
CA ARG A 288 19.48 -17.32 -0.59
C ARG A 288 20.05 -17.59 0.81
N SER A 289 19.52 -16.91 1.82
CA SER A 289 20.02 -16.98 3.19
C SER A 289 19.59 -18.27 3.91
N GLY A 290 20.51 -18.89 4.65
CA GLY A 290 20.17 -19.89 5.66
C GLY A 290 19.59 -19.27 6.94
N ALA A 291 19.96 -18.02 7.26
CA ALA A 291 19.51 -17.28 8.43
C ALA A 291 18.27 -16.42 8.11
N VAL A 292 17.18 -17.07 7.67
CA VAL A 292 15.95 -16.41 7.19
C VAL A 292 15.43 -15.36 8.16
N VAL A 293 15.24 -15.73 9.44
CA VAL A 293 14.66 -14.82 10.45
C VAL A 293 15.52 -13.58 10.66
N LEU A 294 16.85 -13.74 10.70
CA LEU A 294 17.77 -12.60 10.85
C LEU A 294 17.70 -11.67 9.64
N THR A 295 17.64 -12.23 8.42
CA THR A 295 17.50 -11.44 7.19
C THR A 295 16.15 -10.71 7.15
N VAL A 296 15.07 -11.34 7.59
CA VAL A 296 13.72 -10.75 7.70
C VAL A 296 13.73 -9.58 8.71
N ILE A 297 14.40 -9.73 9.86
CA ILE A 297 14.54 -8.65 10.85
C ILE A 297 15.33 -7.47 10.24
N ALA A 298 16.48 -7.74 9.64
CA ALA A 298 17.29 -6.71 8.98
C ALA A 298 16.50 -5.99 7.89
N LEU A 299 15.75 -6.74 7.06
CA LEU A 299 14.90 -6.21 6.02
C LEU A 299 13.81 -5.27 6.60
N GLY A 300 13.13 -5.67 7.67
CA GLY A 300 12.10 -4.87 8.33
C GLY A 300 12.62 -3.56 8.92
N LEU A 301 13.86 -3.56 9.44
CA LEU A 301 14.51 -2.36 9.99
C LEU A 301 14.94 -1.35 8.91
N VAL A 302 15.17 -1.80 7.68
CA VAL A 302 15.68 -0.98 6.59
C VAL A 302 14.61 -0.58 5.59
N CYS A 303 13.66 -1.46 5.28
CA CYS A 303 12.73 -1.28 4.16
C CYS A 303 11.91 0.01 4.23
N GLY A 304 11.59 0.51 5.43
CA GLY A 304 10.79 1.72 5.60
C GLY A 304 11.56 3.04 5.48
N GLN A 305 12.90 3.01 5.60
CA GLN A 305 13.69 4.24 5.69
C GLN A 305 13.61 5.16 4.45
N PRO A 306 13.55 4.68 3.20
CA PRO A 306 13.40 5.54 2.03
C PRO A 306 12.03 6.21 1.90
N ALA A 307 11.00 5.72 2.57
CA ALA A 307 9.61 6.13 2.37
C ALA A 307 9.37 7.63 2.61
N GLY A 308 9.85 8.16 3.74
CA GLY A 308 9.71 9.59 4.08
C GLY A 308 10.35 10.50 3.05
N PRO A 309 11.65 10.34 2.75
CA PRO A 309 12.33 11.08 1.69
C PRO A 309 11.64 11.01 0.32
N ILE A 310 11.15 9.84 -0.10
CA ILE A 310 10.43 9.70 -1.38
C ILE A 310 9.12 10.51 -1.37
N LEU A 311 8.32 10.41 -0.30
CA LEU A 311 7.06 11.14 -0.18
C LEU A 311 7.24 12.66 -0.13
N SER A 312 8.43 13.16 0.20
CA SER A 312 8.75 14.58 0.16
C SER A 312 9.03 15.11 -1.25
N LEU A 313 9.34 14.26 -2.25
CA LEU A 313 9.71 14.69 -3.60
C LEU A 313 8.65 15.56 -4.29
N PRO A 314 7.34 15.23 -4.28
CA PRO A 314 6.33 16.08 -4.90
C PRO A 314 6.29 17.50 -4.33
N THR A 315 6.56 17.68 -3.04
CA THR A 315 6.51 19.01 -2.39
C THR A 315 7.60 19.95 -2.86
N ARG A 316 8.70 19.41 -3.44
CA ARG A 316 9.82 20.20 -3.97
C ARG A 316 9.49 20.88 -5.31
N VAL A 317 8.45 20.41 -6.02
CA VAL A 317 8.11 20.86 -7.37
C VAL A 317 6.68 21.39 -7.50
N LEU A 318 5.81 21.12 -6.52
CA LEU A 318 4.41 21.54 -6.52
C LEU A 318 4.20 22.82 -5.71
N GLN A 319 3.61 23.82 -6.35
CA GLN A 319 3.12 25.03 -5.67
C GLN A 319 1.81 24.72 -4.92
N PRO A 320 1.44 25.47 -3.89
CA PRO A 320 0.19 25.30 -3.15
C PRO A 320 -1.05 25.22 -4.08
N ALA A 321 -1.12 26.04 -5.13
CA ALA A 321 -2.22 26.09 -6.08
C ALA A 321 -2.32 24.84 -6.99
N THR A 322 -1.21 24.16 -7.29
CA THR A 322 -1.15 22.99 -8.17
C THR A 322 -1.05 21.67 -7.40
N ARG A 323 -0.94 21.74 -6.07
CA ARG A 323 -0.67 20.57 -5.20
C ARG A 323 -1.73 19.47 -5.34
N ALA A 324 -3.01 19.83 -5.38
CA ALA A 324 -4.10 18.86 -5.47
C ALA A 324 -4.04 18.05 -6.78
N ILE A 325 -3.88 18.72 -7.93
CA ILE A 325 -3.77 18.07 -9.24
C ILE A 325 -2.48 17.26 -9.31
N GLY A 326 -1.35 17.81 -8.85
CA GLY A 326 -0.07 17.14 -8.85
C GLY A 326 -0.08 15.85 -8.01
N MET A 327 -0.67 15.88 -6.82
CA MET A 327 -0.83 14.67 -6.00
C MET A 327 -1.78 13.65 -6.64
N GLY A 328 -2.81 14.09 -7.36
CA GLY A 328 -3.66 13.21 -8.17
C GLY A 328 -2.85 12.46 -9.22
N VAL A 329 -2.02 13.15 -9.99
CA VAL A 329 -1.10 12.53 -10.98
C VAL A 329 -0.13 11.58 -10.30
N PHE A 330 0.50 11.99 -9.18
CA PHE A 330 1.40 11.16 -8.38
C PHE A 330 0.76 9.82 -7.99
N TYR A 331 -0.45 9.85 -7.41
CA TYR A 331 -1.15 8.62 -7.00
C TYR A 331 -1.68 7.81 -8.18
N THR A 332 -2.05 8.43 -9.31
CA THR A 332 -2.41 7.69 -10.53
C THR A 332 -1.23 6.85 -11.03
N VAL A 333 -0.02 7.44 -11.09
CA VAL A 333 1.21 6.73 -11.46
C VAL A 333 1.52 5.62 -10.45
N TYR A 334 1.40 5.91 -9.16
CA TYR A 334 1.55 4.91 -8.09
C TYR A 334 0.61 3.71 -8.29
N TYR A 335 -0.69 3.95 -8.48
CA TYR A 335 -1.66 2.86 -8.67
C TYR A 335 -1.39 2.06 -9.94
N ALA A 336 -1.02 2.71 -11.05
CA ALA A 336 -0.64 2.03 -12.28
C ALA A 336 0.59 1.12 -12.06
N THR A 337 1.59 1.60 -11.34
CA THR A 337 2.79 0.83 -11.01
C THR A 337 2.46 -0.35 -10.09
N MET A 338 1.62 -0.14 -9.08
CA MET A 338 1.18 -1.19 -8.16
C MET A 338 0.23 -2.21 -8.79
N MET A 339 -0.51 -1.83 -9.83
CA MET A 339 -1.31 -2.76 -10.65
C MET A 339 -0.40 -3.72 -11.43
N LEU A 340 0.66 -3.20 -12.04
CA LEU A 340 1.55 -3.98 -12.90
C LEU A 340 2.62 -4.74 -12.11
N GLY A 341 3.14 -4.16 -11.03
CA GLY A 341 4.29 -4.68 -10.30
C GLY A 341 4.14 -6.12 -9.82
N PRO A 342 3.10 -6.47 -9.04
CA PRO A 342 2.89 -7.84 -8.58
C PRO A 342 2.64 -8.83 -9.73
N ALA A 343 1.98 -8.39 -10.82
CA ALA A 343 1.76 -9.22 -12.00
C ALA A 343 3.09 -9.56 -12.70
N ILE A 344 3.97 -8.57 -12.88
CA ILE A 344 5.30 -8.78 -13.44
C ILE A 344 6.15 -9.65 -12.52
N GLY A 345 6.14 -9.38 -11.19
CA GLY A 345 6.83 -10.23 -10.20
C GLY A 345 6.37 -11.68 -10.24
N GLY A 346 5.07 -11.90 -10.34
CA GLY A 346 4.50 -13.24 -10.52
C GLY A 346 4.88 -13.90 -11.84
N ALA A 347 4.93 -13.13 -12.94
CA ALA A 347 5.41 -13.64 -14.23
C ALA A 347 6.90 -14.03 -14.18
N CYS A 348 7.74 -13.25 -13.51
CA CYS A 348 9.15 -13.61 -13.27
C CYS A 348 9.26 -14.91 -12.46
N ALA A 349 8.46 -15.04 -11.40
CA ALA A 349 8.42 -16.26 -10.58
C ALA A 349 7.98 -17.50 -11.40
N LYS A 350 6.95 -17.35 -12.21
CA LYS A 350 6.46 -18.41 -13.11
C LYS A 350 7.52 -18.83 -14.13
N TRP A 351 8.15 -17.87 -14.78
CA TRP A 351 9.18 -18.10 -15.80
C TRP A 351 10.41 -18.80 -15.20
N ALA A 352 10.84 -18.42 -14.01
CA ALA A 352 11.98 -19.01 -13.33
C ALA A 352 11.64 -20.32 -12.57
N GLY A 353 10.35 -20.65 -12.42
CA GLY A 353 9.89 -21.80 -11.64
C GLY A 353 10.06 -21.64 -10.13
N SER A 354 10.29 -20.43 -9.61
CA SER A 354 10.45 -20.16 -8.18
C SER A 354 10.02 -18.75 -7.79
N ALA A 355 9.34 -18.63 -6.66
CA ALA A 355 8.98 -17.34 -6.06
C ALA A 355 10.20 -16.46 -5.72
N SER A 356 11.40 -17.03 -5.62
CA SER A 356 12.65 -16.30 -5.39
C SER A 356 12.94 -15.27 -6.50
N ALA A 357 12.57 -15.54 -7.75
CA ALA A 357 12.77 -14.62 -8.87
C ALA A 357 11.94 -13.34 -8.74
N ALA A 358 10.80 -13.37 -8.03
CA ALA A 358 10.05 -12.16 -7.72
C ALA A 358 10.86 -11.22 -6.81
N PHE A 359 11.70 -11.76 -5.91
CA PHE A 359 12.58 -10.95 -5.07
C PHE A 359 13.70 -10.28 -5.86
N ASP A 360 14.28 -10.95 -6.85
CA ASP A 360 15.28 -10.35 -7.75
C ASP A 360 14.64 -9.21 -8.57
N PHE A 361 13.42 -9.40 -9.08
CA PHE A 361 12.63 -8.35 -9.72
C PHE A 361 12.36 -7.20 -8.75
N GLY A 362 11.90 -7.48 -7.53
CA GLY A 362 11.66 -6.47 -6.50
C GLY A 362 12.91 -5.68 -6.16
N ALA A 363 14.06 -6.34 -6.03
CA ALA A 363 15.36 -5.67 -5.82
C ALA A 363 15.71 -4.73 -7.00
N ALA A 364 15.46 -5.15 -8.24
CA ALA A 364 15.67 -4.31 -9.41
C ALA A 364 14.76 -3.06 -9.40
N THR A 365 13.49 -3.19 -8.98
CA THR A 365 12.60 -2.02 -8.85
C THR A 365 13.08 -1.04 -7.77
N ILE A 366 13.60 -1.53 -6.65
CA ILE A 366 14.19 -0.70 -5.59
C ILE A 366 15.45 0.01 -6.10
N LEU A 367 16.34 -0.68 -6.82
CA LEU A 367 17.57 -0.09 -7.40
C LEU A 367 17.26 0.93 -8.52
N ALA A 368 16.12 0.85 -9.17
CA ALA A 368 15.70 1.87 -10.12
C ALA A 368 15.35 3.22 -9.44
N CYS A 369 15.00 3.22 -8.14
CA CYS A 369 14.64 4.45 -7.43
C CYS A 369 15.78 5.48 -7.37
N PRO A 370 17.04 5.14 -6.99
CA PRO A 370 18.18 6.05 -7.08
C PRO A 370 18.44 6.61 -8.48
N VAL A 371 18.28 5.78 -9.53
CA VAL A 371 18.47 6.20 -10.92
C VAL A 371 17.40 7.23 -11.32
N LEU A 372 16.14 6.96 -10.98
CA LEU A 372 15.04 7.90 -11.22
C LEU A 372 15.16 9.17 -10.38
N LEU A 373 15.70 9.09 -9.17
CA LEU A 373 16.00 10.28 -8.35
C LEU A 373 17.04 11.16 -9.05
N TRP A 374 18.09 10.58 -9.61
CA TRP A 374 19.08 11.33 -10.39
C TRP A 374 18.43 12.01 -11.61
N CYS A 375 17.53 11.32 -12.35
CA CYS A 375 16.76 11.92 -13.43
C CYS A 375 15.84 13.05 -12.93
N PHE A 376 15.12 12.82 -11.81
CA PHE A 376 14.25 13.82 -11.17
C PHE A 376 15.02 15.10 -10.84
N ASN A 377 16.22 14.97 -10.31
CA ASN A 377 17.07 16.10 -9.93
C ASN A 377 17.57 16.93 -11.13
N ARG A 378 17.54 16.39 -12.35
CA ARG A 378 17.92 17.08 -13.59
C ARG A 378 16.74 17.82 -14.27
N ILE A 379 15.50 17.59 -13.85
CA ILE A 379 14.35 18.29 -14.39
C ILE A 379 14.41 19.75 -13.92
N PRO A 380 14.38 20.75 -14.84
CA PRO A 380 14.36 22.16 -14.44
C PRO A 380 13.14 22.45 -13.58
N ALA A 381 13.37 22.97 -12.37
CA ALA A 381 12.28 23.29 -11.45
C ALA A 381 11.65 24.63 -11.86
N ALA A 382 10.32 24.68 -11.93
CA ALA A 382 9.57 25.93 -12.11
C ALA A 382 9.63 26.84 -10.86
N VAL A 383 10.09 26.30 -9.72
CA VAL A 383 10.32 27.01 -8.44
C VAL A 383 11.76 26.72 -8.02
N PRO A 384 12.52 27.73 -7.52
CA PRO A 384 13.83 27.47 -6.93
C PRO A 384 13.70 26.41 -5.85
N ARG A 385 14.48 25.32 -5.95
CA ARG A 385 14.50 24.25 -4.95
C ARG A 385 14.91 24.89 -3.61
N GLN A 386 14.03 24.82 -2.62
CA GLN A 386 14.41 25.17 -1.26
C GLN A 386 15.46 24.15 -0.81
N ALA A 387 16.66 24.63 -0.52
CA ALA A 387 17.82 23.87 -0.08
C ALA A 387 17.61 23.30 1.34
#